data_c6032c32c526f819d992d0f37165bea7
#
_entry.id   c6032c32c526f819d992d0f37165bea7
#
_cell.length_a   1.000
_cell.length_b   1.000
_cell.length_c   1.000
_cell.angle_alpha   90.00
_cell.angle_beta   90.00
_cell.angle_gamma   90.00
#
_symmetry.space_group_name_H-M   'P 1'
#
loop_
_entity.id
_entity.type
_entity.pdbx_description
1 polymer ?
#
loop_
_entity_poly.entity_id
_entity_poly.type
_entity_poly.pdbx_seq_one_letter_code
_entity_poly.pdbx_strand_id
1 'polypeptide(L)'
;MEKRPVDKQFLRQGKDYTTLICYKKAVIIYDITYHFAHKYLERGDRTIDQMIQAARSGKQNIVEGNIDGITSTEMEIKLTNVNRASLHELLEDYKDYLRVHGLEQWPVSSPKAEQTRRYCATHNAPEDYTQKIAERSAETICNIAITLILQTDVMIKGLIEWQ
;
A
#
# COMPACT_ATOMS: atom_id res chain seq x y z
N MET A 1 -4.94 -25.64 -31.02
CA MET A 1 -5.79 -24.52 -30.57
C MET A 1 -4.93 -23.26 -30.62
N GLU A 2 -5.11 -22.44 -31.64
CA GLU A 2 -4.39 -21.17 -31.76
C GLU A 2 -4.84 -20.24 -30.62
N LYS A 3 -3.90 -19.81 -29.80
CA LYS A 3 -4.15 -18.76 -28.82
C LYS A 3 -4.43 -17.47 -29.59
N ARG A 4 -5.64 -16.94 -29.49
CA ARG A 4 -5.96 -15.62 -30.04
C ARG A 4 -4.92 -14.62 -29.54
N PRO A 5 -4.39 -13.75 -30.43
CA PRO A 5 -3.49 -12.70 -29.97
C PRO A 5 -4.24 -11.84 -28.96
N VAL A 6 -3.67 -11.70 -27.77
CA VAL A 6 -4.22 -10.86 -26.73
C VAL A 6 -4.13 -9.43 -27.21
N ASP A 7 -5.26 -8.73 -27.22
CA ASP A 7 -5.31 -7.32 -27.61
C ASP A 7 -4.37 -6.50 -26.70
N LYS A 8 -3.30 -5.96 -27.28
CA LYS A 8 -2.31 -5.14 -26.57
C LYS A 8 -2.98 -3.92 -25.91
N GLN A 9 -4.03 -3.38 -26.53
CA GLN A 9 -4.76 -2.24 -25.97
C GLN A 9 -5.54 -2.63 -24.73
N PHE A 10 -6.17 -3.80 -24.72
CA PHE A 10 -6.88 -4.32 -23.55
C PHE A 10 -5.94 -4.56 -22.37
N LEU A 11 -4.76 -5.16 -22.62
CA LEU A 11 -3.74 -5.37 -21.57
C LEU A 11 -3.23 -4.04 -21.01
N ARG A 12 -3.01 -3.05 -21.86
CA ARG A 12 -2.57 -1.71 -21.45
C ARG A 12 -3.60 -1.02 -20.57
N GLN A 13 -4.88 -1.09 -20.93
CA GLN A 13 -5.97 -0.52 -20.14
C GLN A 13 -6.08 -1.18 -18.77
N GLY A 14 -5.95 -2.51 -18.68
CA GLY A 14 -5.94 -3.24 -17.42
C GLY A 14 -4.75 -2.89 -16.54
N LYS A 15 -3.58 -2.73 -17.12
CA LYS A 15 -2.36 -2.29 -16.43
C LYS A 15 -2.53 -0.86 -15.88
N ASP A 16 -3.05 0.06 -16.68
CA ASP A 16 -3.28 1.45 -16.28
C ASP A 16 -4.30 1.53 -15.14
N TYR A 17 -5.38 0.77 -15.21
CA TYR A 17 -6.39 0.69 -14.15
C TYR A 17 -5.77 0.16 -12.84
N THR A 18 -5.03 -0.92 -12.91
CA THR A 18 -4.36 -1.51 -11.74
C THR A 18 -3.35 -0.55 -11.13
N THR A 19 -2.57 0.15 -11.96
CA THR A 19 -1.62 1.17 -11.53
C THR A 19 -2.33 2.32 -10.81
N LEU A 20 -3.46 2.76 -11.33
CA LEU A 20 -4.28 3.81 -10.69
C LEU A 20 -4.78 3.38 -9.31
N ILE A 21 -5.27 2.16 -9.18
CA ILE A 21 -5.73 1.62 -7.88
C ILE A 21 -4.56 1.49 -6.90
N CYS A 22 -3.41 1.01 -7.35
CA CYS A 22 -2.19 0.97 -6.53
C CYS A 22 -1.82 2.35 -6.01
N TYR A 23 -1.86 3.36 -6.87
CA TYR A 23 -1.58 4.74 -6.48
C TYR A 23 -2.58 5.26 -5.45
N LYS A 24 -3.87 5.03 -5.66
CA LYS A 24 -4.92 5.42 -4.71
C LYS A 24 -4.71 4.77 -3.35
N LYS A 25 -4.40 3.48 -3.32
CA LYS A 25 -4.08 2.78 -2.07
C LYS A 25 -2.82 3.35 -1.40
N ALA A 26 -1.80 3.68 -2.19
CA ALA A 26 -0.56 4.27 -1.67
C ALA A 26 -0.80 5.65 -1.05
N VAL A 27 -1.68 6.47 -1.61
CA VAL A 27 -2.10 7.74 -1.02
C VAL A 27 -2.78 7.51 0.33
N ILE A 28 -3.69 6.54 0.39
CA ILE A 28 -4.38 6.19 1.64
C ILE A 28 -3.37 5.72 2.69
N ILE A 29 -2.44 4.86 2.31
CA ILE A 29 -1.38 4.38 3.20
C ILE A 29 -0.55 5.55 3.74
N TYR A 30 -0.20 6.51 2.89
CA TYR A 30 0.52 7.70 3.30
C TYR A 30 -0.28 8.52 4.33
N ASP A 31 -1.55 8.80 4.05
CA ASP A 31 -2.42 9.57 4.94
C ASP A 31 -2.59 8.90 6.30
N ILE A 32 -2.82 7.59 6.30
CA ILE A 32 -2.91 6.80 7.54
C ILE A 32 -1.60 6.86 8.32
N THR A 33 -0.48 6.69 7.64
CA THR A 33 0.85 6.68 8.27
C THR A 33 1.19 8.04 8.86
N TYR A 34 0.90 9.12 8.14
CA TYR A 34 1.12 10.48 8.64
C TYR A 34 0.36 10.70 9.95
N HIS A 35 -0.92 10.37 9.96
CA HIS A 35 -1.77 10.49 11.14
C HIS A 35 -1.30 9.59 12.29
N PHE A 36 -1.05 8.32 12.00
CA PHE A 36 -0.62 7.33 12.99
C PHE A 36 0.69 7.72 13.67
N ALA A 37 1.69 8.06 12.88
CA ALA A 37 3.02 8.39 13.39
C ALA A 37 2.98 9.62 14.30
N HIS A 38 2.23 10.65 13.93
CA HIS A 38 2.13 11.86 14.74
C HIS A 38 1.26 11.69 15.99
N LYS A 39 0.27 10.80 15.95
CA LYS A 39 -0.64 10.60 17.08
C LYS A 39 -0.11 9.61 18.11
N TYR A 40 0.50 8.50 17.68
CA TYR A 40 0.81 7.37 18.54
C TYR A 40 2.29 7.21 18.86
N LEU A 41 3.20 7.76 18.07
CA LEU A 41 4.63 7.71 18.37
C LEU A 41 5.01 8.96 19.17
N GLU A 42 5.97 8.77 20.10
CA GLU A 42 6.43 9.85 20.95
C GLU A 42 7.19 10.90 20.13
N ARG A 43 6.97 12.18 20.45
CA ARG A 43 7.69 13.30 19.85
C ARG A 43 9.20 13.11 20.02
N GLY A 44 9.95 13.20 18.91
CA GLY A 44 11.39 12.96 18.88
C GLY A 44 11.79 11.54 18.53
N ASP A 45 10.82 10.62 18.40
CA ASP A 45 11.09 9.26 17.92
C ASP A 45 11.42 9.31 16.42
N ARG A 46 12.59 8.80 16.06
CA ARG A 46 13.03 8.73 14.65
C ARG A 46 12.14 7.87 13.77
N THR A 47 11.41 6.95 14.37
CA THR A 47 10.47 6.09 13.64
C THR A 47 9.37 6.90 12.96
N ILE A 48 9.00 8.07 13.49
CA ILE A 48 8.03 8.98 12.85
C ILE A 48 8.49 9.33 11.44
N ASP A 49 9.70 9.88 11.31
CA ASP A 49 10.24 10.29 10.00
C ASP A 49 10.48 9.08 9.10
N GLN A 50 10.96 7.98 9.65
CA GLN A 50 11.20 6.76 8.89
C GLN A 50 9.92 6.18 8.29
N MET A 51 8.84 6.09 9.07
CA MET A 51 7.54 5.59 8.59
C MET A 51 6.95 6.50 7.51
N ILE A 52 6.96 7.81 7.74
CA ILE A 52 6.44 8.78 6.77
C ILE A 52 7.26 8.74 5.48
N GLN A 53 8.59 8.65 5.57
CA GLN A 53 9.46 8.55 4.42
C GLN A 53 9.22 7.26 3.62
N ALA A 54 9.03 6.13 4.28
CA ALA A 54 8.71 4.86 3.61
C ALA A 54 7.36 4.94 2.89
N ALA A 55 6.34 5.50 3.53
CA ALA A 55 5.03 5.69 2.91
C ALA A 55 5.09 6.65 1.71
N ARG A 56 5.85 7.72 1.82
CA ARG A 56 6.08 8.68 0.73
C ARG A 56 6.79 8.01 -0.45
N SER A 57 7.85 7.27 -0.20
CA SER A 57 8.59 6.52 -1.22
C SER A 57 7.68 5.52 -1.93
N GLY A 58 6.87 4.78 -1.18
CA GLY A 58 5.88 3.85 -1.72
C GLY A 58 4.87 4.52 -2.65
N LYS A 59 4.45 5.74 -2.35
CA LYS A 59 3.52 6.50 -3.18
C LYS A 59 4.20 7.09 -4.43
N GLN A 60 5.32 7.77 -4.25
CA GLN A 60 5.97 8.52 -5.33
C GLN A 60 6.54 7.63 -6.42
N ASN A 61 7.09 6.48 -6.08
CA ASN A 61 7.69 5.59 -7.07
C ASN A 61 6.65 4.97 -8.02
N ILE A 62 5.40 4.84 -7.61
CA ILE A 62 4.32 4.41 -8.50
C ILE A 62 4.07 5.46 -9.59
N VAL A 63 4.05 6.74 -9.21
CA VAL A 63 3.83 7.84 -10.14
C VAL A 63 5.02 8.00 -11.09
N GLU A 64 6.24 8.01 -10.57
CA GLU A 64 7.46 8.21 -11.36
C GLU A 64 7.65 7.09 -12.39
N GLY A 65 7.36 5.85 -12.03
CA GLY A 65 7.42 4.71 -12.96
C GLY A 65 6.39 4.77 -14.08
N ASN A 66 5.39 5.64 -13.99
CA ASN A 66 4.26 5.68 -14.92
C ASN A 66 4.17 6.97 -15.76
N ILE A 67 4.81 8.07 -15.32
CA ILE A 67 4.66 9.39 -15.94
C ILE A 67 5.41 9.52 -17.27
N ASP A 68 6.54 8.85 -17.43
CA ASP A 68 7.34 8.95 -18.63
C ASP A 68 7.17 7.71 -19.51
N GLY A 69 6.36 7.80 -20.55
CA GLY A 69 6.33 6.80 -21.63
C GLY A 69 7.71 6.57 -22.30
N ILE A 70 8.75 7.21 -21.77
CA ILE A 70 10.15 7.16 -22.21
C ILE A 70 10.97 6.20 -21.33
N THR A 71 10.46 5.80 -20.16
CA THR A 71 11.16 4.89 -19.23
C THR A 71 11.18 3.48 -19.78
N SER A 72 12.35 2.87 -19.86
CA SER A 72 12.48 1.48 -20.28
C SER A 72 11.77 0.54 -19.31
N THR A 73 11.31 -0.60 -19.80
CA THR A 73 10.71 -1.67 -18.99
C THR A 73 11.59 -2.04 -17.79
N GLU A 74 12.90 -2.06 -17.99
CA GLU A 74 13.88 -2.34 -16.93
C GLU A 74 13.82 -1.29 -15.80
N MET A 75 13.73 0.00 -16.17
CA MET A 75 13.60 1.08 -15.19
C MET A 75 12.25 1.02 -14.44
N GLU A 76 11.16 0.71 -15.14
CA GLU A 76 9.84 0.52 -14.50
C GLU A 76 9.88 -0.60 -13.47
N ILE A 77 10.50 -1.74 -13.81
CA ILE A 77 10.67 -2.87 -12.90
C ILE A 77 11.49 -2.46 -11.68
N LYS A 78 12.58 -1.73 -11.89
CA LYS A 78 13.44 -1.24 -10.80
C LYS A 78 12.69 -0.31 -9.85
N LEU A 79 11.96 0.67 -10.39
CA LEU A 79 11.16 1.60 -9.58
C LEU A 79 10.05 0.87 -8.80
N THR A 80 9.42 -0.12 -9.42
CA THR A 80 8.40 -0.93 -8.78
C THR A 80 8.98 -1.77 -7.64
N ASN A 81 10.18 -2.32 -7.81
CA ASN A 81 10.88 -3.06 -6.75
C ASN A 81 11.28 -2.15 -5.58
N VAL A 82 11.73 -0.93 -5.85
CA VAL A 82 12.01 0.08 -4.81
C VAL A 82 10.74 0.40 -4.03
N ASN A 83 9.62 0.57 -4.72
CA ASN A 83 8.32 0.79 -4.11
C ASN A 83 7.92 -0.37 -3.17
N ARG A 84 8.06 -1.61 -3.64
CA ARG A 84 7.75 -2.79 -2.83
C ARG A 84 8.65 -2.86 -1.60
N ALA A 85 9.94 -2.58 -1.74
CA ALA A 85 10.86 -2.55 -0.61
C ALA A 85 10.44 -1.52 0.44
N SER A 86 10.04 -0.32 0.02
CA SER A 86 9.55 0.72 0.93
C SER A 86 8.27 0.31 1.65
N LEU A 87 7.34 -0.33 0.96
CA LEU A 87 6.10 -0.84 1.56
C LEU A 87 6.38 -1.97 2.56
N HIS A 88 7.32 -2.86 2.26
CA HIS A 88 7.73 -3.92 3.19
C HIS A 88 8.39 -3.37 4.45
N GLU A 89 9.21 -2.34 4.32
CA GLU A 89 9.81 -1.65 5.46
C GLU A 89 8.72 -1.04 6.36
N LEU A 90 7.74 -0.37 5.76
CA LEU A 90 6.61 0.20 6.49
C LEU A 90 5.75 -0.88 7.14
N LEU A 91 5.53 -2.00 6.47
CA LEU A 91 4.81 -3.16 7.00
C LEU A 91 5.45 -3.66 8.30
N GLU A 92 6.79 -3.80 8.31
CA GLU A 92 7.52 -4.23 9.50
C GLU A 92 7.38 -3.23 10.65
N ASP A 93 7.39 -1.93 10.37
CA ASP A 93 7.20 -0.90 11.39
C ASP A 93 5.82 -1.02 12.06
N TYR A 94 4.77 -1.25 11.30
CA TYR A 94 3.43 -1.47 11.87
C TYR A 94 3.33 -2.75 12.69
N LYS A 95 3.93 -3.83 12.19
CA LYS A 95 3.97 -5.11 12.94
C LYS A 95 4.76 -4.96 14.24
N ASP A 96 5.89 -4.28 14.20
CA ASP A 96 6.71 -4.03 15.39
C ASP A 96 5.95 -3.21 16.43
N TYR A 97 5.22 -2.18 15.99
CA TYR A 97 4.40 -1.39 16.90
C TYR A 97 3.38 -2.25 17.64
N LEU A 98 2.64 -3.09 16.93
CA LEU A 98 1.67 -3.99 17.54
C LEU A 98 2.32 -4.90 18.56
N ARG A 99 3.41 -5.55 18.19
CA ARG A 99 4.13 -6.48 19.07
C ARG A 99 4.67 -5.80 20.32
N VAL A 100 5.35 -4.68 20.16
CA VAL A 100 6.00 -3.94 21.27
C VAL A 100 4.97 -3.39 22.26
N HIS A 101 3.79 -3.00 21.79
CA HIS A 101 2.73 -2.43 22.63
C HIS A 101 1.74 -3.49 23.13
N GLY A 102 2.00 -4.79 22.88
CA GLY A 102 1.11 -5.87 23.33
C GLY A 102 -0.26 -5.86 22.64
N LEU A 103 -0.33 -5.30 21.44
CA LEU A 103 -1.54 -5.26 20.62
C LEU A 103 -1.57 -6.41 19.63
N GLU A 104 -2.77 -6.76 19.15
CA GLU A 104 -2.94 -7.93 18.29
C GLU A 104 -2.85 -7.55 16.80
N GLN A 105 -2.00 -8.28 16.07
CA GLN A 105 -2.14 -8.38 14.61
C GLN A 105 -3.24 -9.43 14.36
N TRP A 106 -4.34 -9.00 13.77
CA TRP A 106 -5.51 -9.87 13.63
C TRP A 106 -5.19 -11.08 12.76
N PRO A 107 -5.48 -12.30 13.24
CA PRO A 107 -5.26 -13.51 12.44
C PRO A 107 -6.04 -13.45 11.12
N VAL A 108 -5.44 -13.98 10.06
CA VAL A 108 -6.03 -13.96 8.70
C VAL A 108 -7.44 -14.55 8.69
N SER A 109 -7.69 -15.58 9.48
CA SER A 109 -8.98 -16.25 9.57
C SER A 109 -10.00 -15.56 10.49
N SER A 110 -9.60 -14.49 11.18
CA SER A 110 -10.50 -13.80 12.11
C SER A 110 -11.57 -12.99 11.36
N PRO A 111 -12.77 -12.81 11.94
CA PRO A 111 -13.81 -11.98 11.33
C PRO A 111 -13.36 -10.54 11.08
N LYS A 112 -12.61 -9.94 12.01
CA LYS A 112 -12.08 -8.59 11.88
C LYS A 112 -11.13 -8.46 10.68
N ALA A 113 -10.22 -9.42 10.50
CA ALA A 113 -9.29 -9.42 9.39
C ALA A 113 -10.02 -9.57 8.05
N GLU A 114 -10.99 -10.48 7.97
CA GLU A 114 -11.78 -10.69 6.77
C GLU A 114 -12.60 -9.45 6.39
N GLN A 115 -13.28 -8.85 7.36
CA GLN A 115 -14.04 -7.62 7.15
C GLN A 115 -13.15 -6.47 6.67
N THR A 116 -11.96 -6.33 7.24
CA THR A 116 -10.99 -5.31 6.86
C THR A 116 -10.51 -5.52 5.42
N ARG A 117 -10.19 -6.77 5.04
CA ARG A 117 -9.79 -7.08 3.67
C ARG A 117 -10.88 -6.72 2.65
N ARG A 118 -12.13 -7.06 2.95
CA ARG A 118 -13.27 -6.73 2.07
C ARG A 118 -13.44 -5.23 1.94
N TYR A 119 -13.39 -4.51 3.03
CA TYR A 119 -13.51 -3.05 3.01
C TYR A 119 -12.38 -2.41 2.19
N CYS A 120 -11.14 -2.76 2.47
CA CYS A 120 -9.97 -2.20 1.78
C CYS A 120 -9.94 -2.55 0.29
N ALA A 121 -10.46 -3.72 -0.09
CA ALA A 121 -10.52 -4.13 -1.50
C ALA A 121 -11.48 -3.26 -2.32
N THR A 122 -12.55 -2.75 -1.71
CA THR A 122 -13.62 -2.03 -2.40
C THR A 122 -13.63 -0.52 -2.14
N HIS A 123 -12.82 -0.02 -1.23
CA HIS A 123 -12.78 1.40 -0.86
C HIS A 123 -11.38 1.97 -1.12
N ASN A 124 -11.25 2.76 -2.17
CA ASN A 124 -9.96 3.27 -2.66
C ASN A 124 -9.90 4.82 -2.68
N ALA A 125 -10.79 5.49 -1.99
CA ALA A 125 -10.76 6.93 -1.84
C ALA A 125 -10.27 7.31 -0.43
N PRO A 126 -9.42 8.35 -0.28
CA PRO A 126 -8.95 8.79 1.05
C PRO A 126 -10.09 9.09 2.02
N GLU A 127 -11.17 9.67 1.56
CA GLU A 127 -12.36 9.98 2.36
C GLU A 127 -13.05 8.77 2.95
N ASP A 128 -12.86 7.58 2.37
CA ASP A 128 -13.40 6.33 2.92
C ASP A 128 -12.74 5.94 4.24
N TYR A 129 -11.58 6.53 4.56
CA TYR A 129 -10.78 6.19 5.74
C TYR A 129 -10.67 7.32 6.75
N THR A 130 -10.92 8.58 6.37
CA THR A 130 -10.66 9.76 7.21
C THR A 130 -11.32 9.67 8.58
N GLN A 131 -12.60 9.31 8.63
CA GLN A 131 -13.35 9.19 9.87
C GLN A 131 -12.85 8.01 10.71
N LYS A 132 -12.57 6.87 10.06
CA LYS A 132 -12.05 5.68 10.75
C LYS A 132 -10.71 5.96 11.42
N ILE A 133 -9.81 6.65 10.73
CA ILE A 133 -8.50 7.03 11.28
C ILE A 133 -8.67 7.90 12.52
N ALA A 134 -9.61 8.86 12.49
CA ALA A 134 -9.83 9.79 13.59
C ALA A 134 -10.41 9.12 14.84
N GLU A 135 -11.22 8.07 14.67
CA GLU A 135 -12.03 7.48 15.75
C GLU A 135 -11.53 6.12 16.26
N ARG A 136 -10.72 5.40 15.47
CA ARG A 136 -10.32 4.02 15.81
C ARG A 136 -9.06 3.98 16.67
N SER A 137 -8.88 2.84 17.36
CA SER A 137 -7.70 2.59 18.18
C SER A 137 -6.45 2.39 17.35
N ALA A 138 -5.28 2.51 17.98
CA ALA A 138 -3.99 2.22 17.35
C ALA A 138 -3.95 0.80 16.77
N GLU A 139 -4.49 -0.19 17.48
CA GLU A 139 -4.56 -1.57 17.00
C GLU A 139 -5.34 -1.67 15.69
N THR A 140 -6.51 -1.06 15.60
CA THR A 140 -7.33 -1.07 14.39
C THR A 140 -6.65 -0.37 13.24
N ILE A 141 -6.06 0.79 13.48
CA ILE A 141 -5.34 1.56 12.44
C ILE A 141 -4.16 0.77 11.88
N CYS A 142 -3.37 0.13 12.75
CA CYS A 142 -2.26 -0.71 12.31
C CYS A 142 -2.74 -1.87 11.45
N ASN A 143 -3.82 -2.53 11.82
CA ASN A 143 -4.37 -3.65 11.05
C ASN A 143 -4.94 -3.21 9.69
N ILE A 144 -5.56 -2.03 9.63
CA ILE A 144 -6.01 -1.44 8.36
C ILE A 144 -4.80 -1.14 7.47
N ALA A 145 -3.76 -0.51 8.01
CA ALA A 145 -2.54 -0.18 7.26
C ALA A 145 -1.85 -1.44 6.73
N ILE A 146 -1.70 -2.46 7.56
CA ILE A 146 -1.12 -3.74 7.18
C ILE A 146 -1.90 -4.36 6.01
N THR A 147 -3.22 -4.35 6.09
CA THR A 147 -4.10 -4.89 5.04
C THR A 147 -3.91 -4.16 3.72
N LEU A 148 -3.91 -2.82 3.75
CA LEU A 148 -3.70 -2.01 2.56
C LEU A 148 -2.32 -2.23 1.93
N ILE A 149 -1.28 -2.31 2.77
CA ILE A 149 0.08 -2.56 2.29
C ILE A 149 0.18 -3.92 1.59
N LEU A 150 -0.37 -4.97 2.19
CA LEU A 150 -0.35 -6.31 1.61
C LEU A 150 -1.11 -6.38 0.29
N GLN A 151 -2.28 -5.75 0.20
CA GLN A 151 -3.06 -5.69 -1.04
C GLN A 151 -2.31 -4.92 -2.13
N THR A 152 -1.71 -3.80 -1.78
CA THR A 152 -0.93 -2.99 -2.72
C THR A 152 0.29 -3.76 -3.22
N ASP A 153 0.99 -4.46 -2.35
CA ASP A 153 2.16 -5.26 -2.73
C ASP A 153 1.80 -6.37 -3.72
N VAL A 154 0.71 -7.08 -3.48
CA VAL A 154 0.21 -8.12 -4.41
C VAL A 154 -0.12 -7.52 -5.78
N MET A 155 -0.78 -6.38 -5.81
CA MET A 155 -1.13 -5.69 -7.06
C MET A 155 0.11 -5.23 -7.82
N ILE A 156 1.09 -4.66 -7.12
CA ILE A 156 2.36 -4.22 -7.74
C ILE A 156 3.13 -5.42 -8.30
N LYS A 157 3.17 -6.52 -7.55
CA LYS A 157 3.79 -7.77 -8.01
C LYS A 157 3.15 -8.25 -9.32
N GLY A 158 1.83 -8.19 -9.41
CA GLY A 158 1.10 -8.53 -10.63
C GLY A 158 1.48 -7.64 -11.80
N LEU A 159 1.72 -6.34 -11.58
CA LEU A 159 2.17 -5.42 -12.63
C LEU A 159 3.57 -5.79 -13.16
N ILE A 160 4.48 -6.23 -12.29
CA ILE A 160 5.82 -6.69 -12.70
C ILE A 160 5.70 -7.95 -13.56
N GLU A 161 4.89 -8.91 -13.15
CA GLU A 161 4.69 -10.18 -13.87
C GLU A 161 4.03 -9.96 -15.24
N TRP A 162 3.30 -8.86 -15.42
CA TRP A 162 2.64 -8.50 -16.68
C TRP A 162 3.62 -7.99 -17.75
N GLN A 163 4.81 -7.65 -17.35
CA GLN A 163 5.88 -7.17 -18.23
C GLN A 163 6.78 -8.32 -18.67
#